data_d04466b85d51654ca6b13690daab4d41
#
_entry.id   d04466b85d51654ca6b13690daab4d41
#
_cell.length_a   1.000
_cell.length_b   1.000
_cell.length_c   1.000
_cell.angle_alpha   90.00
_cell.angle_beta   90.00
_cell.angle_gamma   90.00
#
_symmetry.space_group_name_H-M   'P 1'
#
loop_
_entity.id
_entity.type
_entity.pdbx_description
1 polymer ?
#
loop_
_entity_poly.entity_id
_entity_poly.type
_entity_poly.pdbx_seq_one_letter_code
_entity_poly.pdbx_strand_id
1 'polypeptide(L)'
;MGDANLLLLLQHEFPHPLIEQSTADDIPSVWVDAAHVGALLQYCKHELRPCYAMLYDLSAIDERVRSHREGQPKSDFTVVYQLLSLTGNSFLRIKVALMESELHIDSQCTLWP
;
A
#
# COMPACT_ATOMS: atom_id res chain seq x y z
N MET A 1 -8.68 12.72 -10.79
CA MET A 1 -9.46 11.87 -11.67
C MET A 1 -9.13 10.42 -11.53
N GLY A 2 -7.97 9.99 -11.96
CA GLY A 2 -7.60 8.59 -11.94
C GLY A 2 -7.53 7.99 -10.56
N ASP A 3 -7.20 8.78 -9.55
CA ASP A 3 -6.95 8.31 -8.21
C ASP A 3 -8.20 7.76 -7.52
N ALA A 4 -9.32 8.47 -7.62
CA ALA A 4 -10.57 8.01 -7.03
C ALA A 4 -11.07 6.74 -7.71
N ASN A 5 -10.93 6.66 -9.02
CA ASN A 5 -11.32 5.47 -9.78
C ASN A 5 -10.42 4.28 -9.46
N LEU A 6 -9.12 4.52 -9.27
CA LEU A 6 -8.16 3.46 -8.90
C LEU A 6 -8.52 2.86 -7.56
N LEU A 7 -8.76 3.67 -6.54
CA LEU A 7 -9.08 3.17 -5.20
C LEU A 7 -10.41 2.44 -5.17
N LEU A 8 -11.42 2.94 -5.89
CA LEU A 8 -12.71 2.24 -6.02
C LEU A 8 -12.53 0.90 -6.71
N LEU A 9 -11.72 0.85 -7.77
CA LEU A 9 -11.45 -0.39 -8.49
C LEU A 9 -10.75 -1.40 -7.59
N LEU A 10 -9.74 -0.97 -6.84
CA LEU A 10 -9.04 -1.85 -5.92
C LEU A 10 -9.97 -2.41 -4.85
N GLN A 11 -10.82 -1.57 -4.26
CA GLN A 11 -11.76 -2.01 -3.23
C GLN A 11 -12.80 -2.97 -3.79
N HIS A 12 -13.16 -2.83 -5.05
CA HIS A 12 -14.13 -3.70 -5.71
C HIS A 12 -13.52 -5.04 -6.14
N GLU A 13 -12.32 -4.98 -6.72
CA GLU A 13 -11.70 -6.16 -7.34
C GLU A 13 -10.89 -7.00 -6.36
N PHE A 14 -10.25 -6.38 -5.38
CA PHE A 14 -9.43 -7.11 -4.43
C PHE A 14 -10.32 -7.73 -3.34
N PRO A 15 -10.19 -9.05 -3.07
CA PRO A 15 -11.16 -9.75 -2.21
C PRO A 15 -10.97 -9.53 -0.71
N HIS A 16 -10.04 -8.70 -0.30
CA HIS A 16 -9.76 -8.43 1.12
C HIS A 16 -9.93 -6.95 1.44
N PRO A 17 -10.25 -6.60 2.70
CA PRO A 17 -10.51 -5.21 3.06
C PRO A 17 -9.31 -4.29 2.85
N LEU A 18 -9.57 -3.13 2.28
CA LEU A 18 -8.59 -2.05 2.11
C LEU A 18 -9.13 -0.78 2.74
N ILE A 19 -8.27 -0.04 3.42
CA ILE A 19 -8.63 1.24 4.03
C ILE A 19 -7.99 2.35 3.23
N GLU A 20 -8.82 3.20 2.63
CA GLU A 20 -8.34 4.35 1.88
C GLU A 20 -7.88 5.45 2.83
N GLN A 21 -6.80 6.14 2.50
CA GLN A 21 -6.31 7.28 3.25
C GLN A 21 -5.99 8.44 2.32
N SER A 22 -6.50 9.62 2.64
CA SER A 22 -6.13 10.85 1.95
C SER A 22 -4.81 11.37 2.50
N THR A 23 -3.94 11.82 1.62
CA THR A 23 -2.63 12.36 1.98
C THR A 23 -2.43 13.74 1.36
N ALA A 24 -1.49 14.52 1.93
CA ALA A 24 -1.24 15.89 1.46
C ALA A 24 -0.67 15.93 0.05
N ASP A 25 0.03 14.87 -0.38
CA ASP A 25 0.62 14.79 -1.71
C ASP A 25 -0.31 14.21 -2.78
N ASP A 26 -1.55 13.89 -2.40
CA ASP A 26 -2.59 13.34 -3.28
C ASP A 26 -2.21 12.00 -3.94
N ILE A 27 -1.17 11.33 -3.48
CA ILE A 27 -0.87 9.99 -3.95
C ILE A 27 -1.92 9.02 -3.39
N PRO A 28 -2.58 8.22 -4.24
CA PRO A 28 -3.53 7.23 -3.75
C PRO A 28 -2.86 6.31 -2.74
N SER A 29 -3.48 6.17 -1.57
CA SER A 29 -2.90 5.42 -0.46
C SER A 29 -3.94 4.49 0.13
N VAL A 30 -3.57 3.22 0.32
CA VAL A 30 -4.45 2.23 0.95
C VAL A 30 -3.67 1.45 2.00
N TRP A 31 -4.37 1.06 3.05
CA TRP A 31 -3.87 0.17 4.08
C TRP A 31 -4.39 -1.23 3.82
N VAL A 32 -3.51 -2.21 3.98
CA VAL A 32 -3.84 -3.63 3.87
C VAL A 32 -3.18 -4.35 5.04
N ASP A 33 -3.74 -5.47 5.48
CA ASP A 33 -3.11 -6.23 6.55
C ASP A 33 -1.88 -7.01 6.04
N ALA A 34 -1.01 -7.39 6.97
CA ALA A 34 0.25 -8.05 6.63
C ALA A 34 0.03 -9.41 5.95
N ALA A 35 -1.07 -10.07 6.25
CA ALA A 35 -1.37 -11.37 5.66
C ALA A 35 -1.71 -11.29 4.17
N HIS A 36 -2.20 -10.13 3.72
CA HIS A 36 -2.71 -9.97 2.35
C HIS A 36 -1.89 -9.02 1.48
N VAL A 37 -0.83 -8.40 2.04
CA VAL A 37 -0.06 -7.41 1.28
C VAL A 37 0.63 -8.04 0.06
N GLY A 38 1.14 -9.27 0.19
CA GLY A 38 1.78 -9.94 -0.94
C GLY A 38 0.83 -10.14 -2.10
N ALA A 39 -0.40 -10.57 -1.82
CA ALA A 39 -1.42 -10.75 -2.85
C ALA A 39 -1.81 -9.42 -3.51
N LEU A 40 -1.91 -8.34 -2.72
CA LEU A 40 -2.23 -7.02 -3.26
C LEU A 40 -1.10 -6.50 -4.16
N LEU A 41 0.15 -6.65 -3.74
CA LEU A 41 1.31 -6.24 -4.53
C LEU A 41 1.37 -7.01 -5.86
N GLN A 42 1.10 -8.31 -5.82
CA GLN A 42 1.07 -9.13 -7.02
C GLN A 42 -0.05 -8.68 -7.96
N TYR A 43 -1.22 -8.37 -7.43
CA TYR A 43 -2.34 -7.86 -8.21
C TYR A 43 -1.99 -6.56 -8.90
N CYS A 44 -1.41 -5.61 -8.16
CA CYS A 44 -1.04 -4.30 -8.70
C CYS A 44 0.03 -4.41 -9.78
N LYS A 45 0.97 -5.33 -9.62
CA LYS A 45 2.07 -5.50 -10.57
C LYS A 45 1.62 -6.18 -11.86
N HIS A 46 0.76 -7.21 -11.77
CA HIS A 46 0.48 -8.10 -12.89
C HIS A 46 -0.91 -7.97 -13.47
N GLU A 47 -1.91 -7.62 -12.68
CA GLU A 47 -3.31 -7.67 -13.12
C GLU A 47 -3.96 -6.31 -13.28
N LEU A 48 -3.60 -5.34 -12.45
CA LEU A 48 -4.15 -3.99 -12.55
C LEU A 48 -3.71 -3.32 -13.85
N ARG A 49 -4.61 -2.55 -14.47
CA ARG A 49 -4.31 -1.82 -15.71
C ARG A 49 -4.65 -0.34 -15.55
N PRO A 50 -3.69 0.58 -15.74
CA PRO A 50 -2.27 0.29 -16.01
C PRO A 50 -1.61 -0.39 -14.82
N CYS A 51 -0.63 -1.24 -15.08
CA CYS A 51 0.01 -1.97 -14.00
C CYS A 51 1.05 -1.12 -13.28
N TYR A 52 1.19 -1.39 -11.98
CA TYR A 52 2.19 -0.75 -11.13
C TYR A 52 3.37 -1.70 -10.96
N ALA A 53 4.16 -1.79 -12.02
CA ALA A 53 5.18 -2.82 -12.15
C ALA A 53 6.49 -2.50 -11.42
N MET A 54 6.70 -1.25 -11.02
CA MET A 54 7.95 -0.84 -10.39
C MET A 54 7.76 -0.55 -8.91
N LEU A 55 8.58 -1.18 -8.07
CA LEU A 55 8.70 -0.81 -6.67
C LEU A 55 9.64 0.40 -6.60
N TYR A 56 9.07 1.59 -6.43
CA TYR A 56 9.83 2.83 -6.43
C TYR A 56 10.54 3.06 -5.10
N ASP A 57 9.88 2.74 -3.99
CA ASP A 57 10.44 2.92 -2.66
C ASP A 57 9.80 1.95 -1.69
N LEU A 58 10.59 1.53 -0.70
CA LEU A 58 10.16 0.68 0.39
C LEU A 58 10.76 1.25 1.67
N SER A 59 9.92 1.65 2.60
CA SER A 59 10.38 2.24 3.86
C SER A 59 9.53 1.75 5.03
N ALA A 60 10.06 1.95 6.22
CA ALA A 60 9.35 1.65 7.45
C ALA A 60 9.39 2.87 8.37
N ILE A 61 8.27 3.16 9.01
CA ILE A 61 8.12 4.31 9.88
C ILE A 61 7.82 3.83 11.30
N ASP A 62 8.58 4.34 12.27
CA ASP A 62 8.27 4.11 13.69
C ASP A 62 7.16 5.08 14.10
N GLU A 63 5.98 4.53 14.36
CA GLU A 63 4.79 5.31 14.69
C GLU A 63 4.57 5.47 16.20
N ARG A 64 5.41 4.85 17.02
CA ARG A 64 5.19 4.82 18.48
C ARG A 64 5.24 6.18 19.15
N VAL A 65 6.01 7.12 18.54
CA VAL A 65 6.18 8.48 19.07
C VAL A 65 5.47 9.53 18.24
N ARG A 66 4.70 9.12 17.24
CA ARG A 66 3.99 10.05 16.36
C ARG A 66 2.52 10.16 16.77
N SER A 67 1.94 11.33 16.49
CA SER A 67 0.50 11.51 16.69
C SER A 67 -0.29 10.68 15.68
N HIS A 68 -1.34 10.04 16.17
CA HIS A 68 -2.23 9.28 15.30
C HIS A 68 -2.91 10.23 14.31
N ARG A 69 -2.97 9.84 13.03
CA ARG A 69 -3.62 10.61 11.99
C ARG A 69 -5.00 10.05 11.68
N GLU A 70 -5.92 10.95 11.36
CA GLU A 70 -7.26 10.54 10.96
C GLU A 70 -7.19 9.63 9.74
N GLY A 71 -8.00 8.57 9.75
CA GLY A 71 -8.03 7.58 8.68
C GLY A 71 -6.92 6.53 8.73
N GLN A 72 -5.98 6.69 9.65
CA GLN A 72 -4.88 5.77 9.80
C GLN A 72 -5.23 4.69 10.82
N PRO A 73 -5.06 3.38 10.51
CA PRO A 73 -5.23 2.34 11.51
C PRO A 73 -4.16 2.45 12.60
N LYS A 74 -4.46 1.90 13.76
CA LYS A 74 -3.50 1.86 14.86
C LYS A 74 -2.26 1.06 14.41
N SER A 75 -1.08 1.62 14.63
CA SER A 75 0.16 1.03 14.16
C SER A 75 1.32 1.44 15.05
N ASP A 76 2.17 0.50 15.41
CA ASP A 76 3.45 0.80 16.05
C ASP A 76 4.53 1.04 15.01
N PHE A 77 4.50 0.30 13.91
CA PHE A 77 5.38 0.48 12.76
C PHE A 77 4.56 0.40 11.49
N THR A 78 4.84 1.26 10.54
CA THR A 78 4.17 1.24 9.24
C THR A 78 5.20 0.90 8.16
N VAL A 79 4.93 -0.14 7.38
CA VAL A 79 5.70 -0.46 6.19
C VAL A 79 5.00 0.18 4.99
N VAL A 80 5.76 0.90 4.19
CA VAL A 80 5.23 1.65 3.04
C VAL A 80 5.87 1.15 1.76
N TYR A 81 5.05 0.64 0.85
CA TYR A 81 5.45 0.28 -0.51
C TYR A 81 4.94 1.37 -1.45
N GLN A 82 5.84 2.07 -2.12
CA GLN A 82 5.45 3.06 -3.11
C GLN A 82 5.69 2.48 -4.49
N LEU A 83 4.61 2.27 -5.24
CA LEU A 83 4.66 1.66 -6.55
C LEU A 83 4.51 2.73 -7.63
N LEU A 84 5.12 2.48 -8.78
CA LEU A 84 5.07 3.38 -9.92
C LEU A 84 4.56 2.64 -11.15
N SER A 85 3.61 3.26 -11.83
CA SER A 85 3.18 2.85 -13.16
C SER A 85 3.83 3.77 -14.18
N LEU A 86 4.74 3.24 -14.99
CA LEU A 86 5.39 4.03 -16.03
C LEU A 86 4.41 4.36 -17.17
N THR A 87 3.56 3.41 -17.53
CA THR A 87 2.57 3.64 -18.58
C THR A 87 1.47 4.60 -18.14
N GLY A 88 1.05 4.52 -16.87
CA GLY A 88 0.04 5.42 -16.32
C GLY A 88 0.62 6.72 -15.77
N ASN A 89 1.95 6.80 -15.63
CA ASN A 89 2.65 7.95 -15.08
C ASN A 89 2.06 8.37 -13.72
N SER A 90 1.90 7.41 -12.83
CA SER A 90 1.29 7.65 -11.52
C SER A 90 1.86 6.73 -10.46
N PHE A 91 1.73 7.18 -9.20
CA PHE A 91 2.16 6.42 -8.02
C PHE A 91 0.95 5.83 -7.30
N LEU A 92 1.20 4.73 -6.61
CA LEU A 92 0.26 4.11 -5.68
C LEU A 92 1.04 3.75 -4.40
N ARG A 93 0.48 4.11 -3.25
CA ARG A 93 1.11 3.83 -1.96
C ARG A 93 0.33 2.76 -1.22
N ILE A 94 1.00 1.68 -0.84
CA ILE A 94 0.41 0.59 -0.08
C ILE A 94 1.09 0.56 1.28
N LYS A 95 0.28 0.60 2.34
CA LYS A 95 0.76 0.66 3.72
C LYS A 95 0.29 -0.53 4.52
N VAL A 96 1.15 -1.00 5.40
CA VAL A 96 0.85 -2.11 6.31
C VAL A 96 1.13 -1.66 7.73
N ALA A 97 0.14 -1.80 8.60
CA ALA A 97 0.28 -1.52 10.03
C ALA A 97 0.81 -2.76 10.75
N LEU A 98 1.91 -2.61 11.47
CA LEU A 98 2.48 -3.67 12.29
C LEU A 98 2.48 -3.25 13.74
N MET A 99 2.09 -4.16 14.63
CA MET A 99 2.15 -3.94 16.07
C MET A 99 3.47 -4.48 16.60
N GLU A 100 4.00 -3.85 17.65
CA GLU A 100 5.26 -4.26 18.27
C GLU A 100 5.27 -5.73 18.69
N SER A 101 4.10 -6.27 19.04
CA SER A 101 3.94 -7.67 19.42
C SER A 101 4.02 -8.64 18.23
N GLU A 102 3.86 -8.15 17.01
CA GLU A 102 3.84 -8.98 15.80
C GLU A 102 4.58 -8.28 14.67
N LEU A 103 5.91 -8.19 14.80
CA LEU A 103 6.75 -7.53 13.79
C LEU A 103 7.16 -8.53 12.72
N HIS A 104 6.20 -8.97 11.92
CA HIS A 104 6.44 -9.91 10.85
C HIS A 104 5.72 -9.49 9.57
N ILE A 105 6.47 -9.46 8.48
CA ILE A 105 5.93 -9.25 7.14
C ILE A 105 6.80 -10.01 6.16
N ASP A 106 6.16 -10.69 5.21
CA ASP A 106 6.88 -11.51 4.25
C ASP A 106 7.68 -10.66 3.26
N SER A 107 8.85 -11.16 2.89
CA SER A 107 9.67 -10.55 1.84
C SER A 107 8.95 -10.65 0.48
N GLN A 108 9.11 -9.61 -0.33
CA GLN A 108 8.56 -9.57 -1.69
C GLN A 108 9.65 -9.74 -2.76
N CYS A 109 10.73 -10.41 -2.40
CA CYS A 109 11.86 -10.62 -3.34
C CYS A 109 11.48 -11.45 -4.57
N THR A 110 10.41 -12.23 -4.50
CA THR A 110 9.91 -12.95 -5.67
C THR A 110 9.26 -12.04 -6.69
N LEU A 111 8.70 -10.91 -6.25
CA LEU A 111 8.11 -9.91 -7.14
C LEU A 111 9.17 -8.90 -7.61
N TRP A 112 10.04 -8.48 -6.71
CA TRP A 112 11.10 -7.51 -7.00
C TRP A 112 12.41 -8.01 -6.39
N PRO A 113 13.15 -8.84 -7.16
CA PRO A 113 14.43 -9.38 -6.71
C PRO A 113 15.48 -8.33 -6.41
#